data_39a50ce09ff181fb563a15356d7f6a0d
#
_entry.id   39a50ce09ff181fb563a15356d7f6a0d
#
_cell.length_a   1.000
_cell.length_b   1.000
_cell.length_c   1.000
_cell.angle_alpha   90.00
_cell.angle_beta   90.00
_cell.angle_gamma   90.00
#
_symmetry.space_group_name_H-M   'P 1'
#
loop_
_entity.id
_entity.type
_entity.pdbx_description
1 polymer ?
#
loop_
_entity_poly.entity_id
_entity_poly.type
_entity_poly.pdbx_seq_one_letter_code
_entity_poly.pdbx_strand_id
1 'polypeptide(L)'
;MAPLWGKSASAATNKPKWLPEDENSDYNREASYATASGWVMRAGTPASGNDNTSADPEILVAIGELSTTTSSATVTDARFVIGTTATTDFTAGDGTQRILLEISWDEAVTITGSPQITVANNDASGGGYGAHVLTYTATGSTANRKRFEKTSAGLGNTDVLTVGGSNIALNGGTVKDTADGTTNSSLVLSGVAFSRTVSS
;
A
#
# COMPACT_ATOMS: atom_id res chain seq x y z
N MET A 1 -8.08 3.19 15.00
CA MET A 1 -7.61 2.80 13.65
C MET A 1 -8.54 3.41 12.63
N ALA A 2 -8.00 4.10 11.61
CA ALA A 2 -8.81 4.52 10.50
C ALA A 2 -8.92 3.34 9.53
N PRO A 3 -10.11 2.87 9.14
CA PRO A 3 -10.24 1.78 8.20
C PRO A 3 -9.62 2.15 6.85
N LEU A 4 -9.06 1.19 6.14
CA LEU A 4 -8.48 1.36 4.80
C LEU A 4 -9.43 2.05 3.81
N TRP A 5 -10.70 1.90 4.02
CA TRP A 5 -11.79 2.37 3.18
C TRP A 5 -12.46 3.64 3.68
N GLY A 6 -11.85 4.33 4.68
CA GLY A 6 -12.39 5.59 5.14
C GLY A 6 -11.62 6.27 6.27
N LYS A 7 -10.72 7.19 5.94
CA LYS A 7 -9.98 7.97 6.94
C LYS A 7 -10.69 9.26 7.37
N SER A 8 -11.39 9.89 6.48
CA SER A 8 -12.06 11.15 6.74
C SER A 8 -13.20 11.39 5.77
N ALA A 9 -14.17 12.21 6.18
CA ALA A 9 -15.29 12.60 5.34
C ALA A 9 -14.86 13.34 4.06
N SER A 10 -13.71 14.00 4.06
CA SER A 10 -13.25 14.84 2.95
C SER A 10 -12.41 14.10 1.91
N ALA A 11 -11.97 12.87 2.18
CA ALA A 11 -11.14 12.15 1.22
C ALA A 11 -12.00 11.51 0.11
N ALA A 12 -11.79 11.90 -1.14
CA ALA A 12 -12.55 11.42 -2.29
C ALA A 12 -12.57 9.88 -2.44
N THR A 13 -11.51 9.21 -1.99
CA THR A 13 -11.39 7.74 -2.03
C THR A 13 -12.17 7.02 -0.92
N ASN A 14 -12.69 7.76 0.06
CA ASN A 14 -13.40 7.23 1.22
C ASN A 14 -14.92 7.29 1.07
N LYS A 15 -15.40 7.50 -0.12
CA LYS A 15 -16.83 7.63 -0.40
C LYS A 15 -17.40 6.30 -0.88
N PRO A 16 -18.59 5.91 -0.46
CA PRO A 16 -19.21 4.69 -0.93
C PRO A 16 -19.58 4.83 -2.42
N LYS A 17 -19.04 3.97 -3.26
CA LYS A 17 -19.22 4.01 -4.72
C LYS A 17 -20.65 3.68 -5.18
N TRP A 18 -21.43 3.07 -4.32
CA TRP A 18 -22.83 2.71 -4.58
C TRP A 18 -23.81 3.87 -4.34
N LEU A 19 -23.35 4.97 -3.75
CA LEU A 19 -24.16 6.18 -3.65
C LEU A 19 -23.91 7.11 -4.85
N PRO A 20 -24.94 7.85 -5.30
CA PRO A 20 -24.76 8.82 -6.38
C PRO A 20 -23.83 9.96 -5.99
N GLU A 21 -23.22 10.60 -6.98
CA GLU A 21 -22.41 11.80 -6.82
C GLU A 21 -23.23 13.09 -6.87
N ASP A 22 -24.51 12.98 -7.21
CA ASP A 22 -25.41 14.12 -7.37
C ASP A 22 -25.66 14.79 -6.01
N GLU A 23 -25.26 16.05 -5.90
CA GLU A 23 -25.47 16.87 -4.72
C GLU A 23 -26.95 17.13 -4.41
N ASN A 24 -27.82 16.98 -5.41
CA ASN A 24 -29.27 17.11 -5.24
C ASN A 24 -29.92 15.80 -4.77
N SER A 25 -29.21 14.73 -4.68
CA SER A 25 -29.72 13.48 -4.13
C SER A 25 -29.67 13.50 -2.61
N ASP A 26 -30.75 13.14 -1.95
CA ASP A 26 -30.81 13.03 -0.49
C ASP A 26 -29.74 12.09 0.06
N TYR A 27 -29.43 11.04 -0.68
CA TYR A 27 -28.40 10.04 -0.34
C TYR A 27 -27.20 10.17 -1.28
N ASN A 28 -26.42 11.22 -1.12
CA ASN A 28 -25.26 11.42 -1.97
C ASN A 28 -23.96 10.92 -1.33
N ARG A 29 -22.98 10.68 -2.18
CA ARG A 29 -21.66 10.19 -1.80
C ARG A 29 -20.91 11.19 -0.92
N GLU A 30 -21.10 12.47 -1.11
CA GLU A 30 -20.35 13.53 -0.42
C GLU A 30 -20.69 13.64 1.06
N ALA A 31 -21.91 13.30 1.44
CA ALA A 31 -22.37 13.32 2.83
C ALA A 31 -21.96 12.06 3.61
N SER A 32 -21.50 11.00 2.93
CA SER A 32 -21.20 9.71 3.53
C SER A 32 -19.70 9.49 3.69
N TYR A 33 -19.30 8.80 4.76
CA TYR A 33 -17.90 8.44 5.01
C TYR A 33 -17.80 7.17 5.85
N ALA A 34 -16.64 6.55 5.83
CA ALA A 34 -16.37 5.33 6.59
C ALA A 34 -15.89 5.64 8.00
N THR A 35 -16.34 4.82 8.93
CA THR A 35 -15.86 4.78 10.34
C THR A 35 -15.44 3.37 10.69
N ALA A 36 -14.89 3.18 11.89
CA ALA A 36 -14.60 1.85 12.39
C ALA A 36 -15.86 0.96 12.55
N SER A 37 -17.04 1.56 12.61
CA SER A 37 -18.32 0.86 12.76
C SER A 37 -19.04 0.59 11.44
N GLY A 38 -18.56 1.11 10.32
CA GLY A 38 -19.18 0.97 9.02
C GLY A 38 -19.30 2.28 8.25
N TRP A 39 -20.21 2.32 7.30
CA TRP A 39 -20.56 3.54 6.57
C TRP A 39 -21.59 4.36 7.34
N VAL A 40 -21.32 5.64 7.45
CA VAL A 40 -22.20 6.59 8.15
C VAL A 40 -22.49 7.81 7.26
N MET A 41 -23.60 8.45 7.52
CA MET A 41 -23.98 9.71 6.90
C MET A 41 -23.82 10.85 7.91
N ARG A 42 -23.30 11.96 7.46
CA ARG A 42 -23.10 13.15 8.28
C ARG A 42 -24.45 13.72 8.69
N ALA A 43 -24.61 14.05 9.96
CA ALA A 43 -25.78 14.76 10.45
C ALA A 43 -25.91 16.16 9.79
N GLY A 44 -27.11 16.69 9.71
CA GLY A 44 -27.40 17.96 9.06
C GLY A 44 -27.42 17.91 7.54
N THR A 45 -27.41 16.71 6.95
CA THR A 45 -27.65 16.52 5.51
C THR A 45 -29.12 16.20 5.22
N PRO A 46 -29.64 16.48 4.03
CA PRO A 46 -31.04 16.24 3.70
C PRO A 46 -31.51 14.80 3.99
N ALA A 47 -30.61 13.81 3.77
CA ALA A 47 -30.96 12.42 3.95
C ALA A 47 -30.88 11.92 5.39
N SER A 48 -30.22 12.64 6.30
CA SER A 48 -30.03 12.16 7.68
C SER A 48 -31.30 12.26 8.53
N GLY A 49 -32.30 12.99 8.07
CA GLY A 49 -33.50 13.27 8.87
C GLY A 49 -33.24 14.07 10.15
N ASN A 50 -32.02 14.54 10.35
CA ASN A 50 -31.57 15.31 11.50
C ASN A 50 -30.84 16.56 11.03
N ASP A 51 -31.46 17.73 11.23
CA ASP A 51 -30.91 19.02 10.84
C ASP A 51 -29.86 19.58 11.80
N ASN A 52 -29.63 18.91 12.94
CA ASN A 52 -28.58 19.28 13.87
C ASN A 52 -27.18 18.82 13.36
N THR A 53 -26.41 19.75 12.79
CA THR A 53 -25.08 19.51 12.27
C THR A 53 -24.04 19.03 13.32
N SER A 54 -24.37 19.15 14.60
CA SER A 54 -23.54 18.71 15.72
C SER A 54 -23.95 17.34 16.28
N ALA A 55 -24.96 16.69 15.72
CA ALA A 55 -25.37 15.38 16.14
C ALA A 55 -24.41 14.29 15.67
N ASP A 56 -24.47 13.13 16.30
CA ASP A 56 -23.75 11.96 15.85
C ASP A 56 -24.19 11.53 14.44
N PRO A 57 -23.28 11.02 13.61
CA PRO A 57 -23.62 10.55 12.28
C PRO A 57 -24.62 9.39 12.30
N GLU A 58 -25.52 9.37 11.33
CA GLU A 58 -26.43 8.25 11.11
C GLU A 58 -25.66 7.05 10.49
N ILE A 59 -25.88 5.86 11.05
CA ILE A 59 -25.25 4.63 10.57
C ILE A 59 -26.04 4.08 9.38
N LEU A 60 -25.46 4.11 8.18
CA LEU A 60 -26.04 3.55 6.97
C LEU A 60 -25.83 2.04 6.85
N VAL A 61 -24.62 1.60 7.16
CA VAL A 61 -24.23 0.19 7.12
C VAL A 61 -23.31 -0.08 8.30
N ALA A 62 -23.72 -0.95 9.20
CA ALA A 62 -22.84 -1.47 10.25
C ALA A 62 -22.13 -2.70 9.72
N ILE A 63 -20.82 -2.76 9.91
CA ILE A 63 -20.01 -3.93 9.63
C ILE A 63 -19.64 -4.54 10.97
N GLY A 64 -20.18 -5.71 11.25
CA GLY A 64 -19.85 -6.47 12.46
C GLY A 64 -18.38 -6.89 12.43
N GLU A 65 -17.82 -7.03 13.62
CA GLU A 65 -16.47 -7.57 13.82
C GLU A 65 -15.31 -6.74 13.21
N LEU A 66 -15.56 -5.48 12.85
CA LEU A 66 -14.44 -4.58 12.58
C LEU A 66 -13.63 -4.43 13.87
N SER A 67 -12.37 -4.83 13.80
CA SER A 67 -11.47 -4.72 14.94
C SER A 67 -11.37 -3.25 15.38
N THR A 68 -11.68 -2.99 16.64
CA THR A 68 -11.44 -1.70 17.29
C THR A 68 -10.06 -1.65 17.97
N THR A 69 -9.39 -2.79 18.04
CA THR A 69 -8.02 -2.90 18.51
C THR A 69 -7.03 -2.69 17.39
N THR A 70 -6.02 -1.91 17.63
CA THR A 70 -4.86 -1.78 16.75
C THR A 70 -4.27 -3.16 16.50
N SER A 71 -4.40 -3.63 15.27
CA SER A 71 -3.76 -4.86 14.82
C SER A 71 -2.47 -4.49 14.09
N SER A 72 -1.54 -5.40 14.06
CA SER A 72 -0.34 -5.23 13.24
C SER A 72 -0.73 -5.19 11.77
N ALA A 73 -0.34 -4.15 11.05
CA ALA A 73 -0.56 -4.07 9.62
C ALA A 73 0.08 -5.27 8.89
N THR A 74 -0.67 -5.90 7.99
CA THR A 74 -0.26 -7.11 7.27
C THR A 74 0.07 -6.80 5.82
N VAL A 75 1.07 -7.47 5.25
CA VAL A 75 1.37 -7.35 3.81
C VAL A 75 0.28 -8.05 3.02
N THR A 76 -0.30 -7.35 2.05
CA THR A 76 -1.41 -7.83 1.21
C THR A 76 -1.03 -7.99 -0.26
N ASP A 77 -0.01 -7.26 -0.74
CA ASP A 77 0.42 -7.33 -2.13
C ASP A 77 1.88 -6.91 -2.29
N ALA A 78 2.52 -7.44 -3.33
CA ALA A 78 3.84 -7.04 -3.78
C ALA A 78 3.89 -7.04 -5.31
N ARG A 79 4.47 -5.99 -5.92
CA ARG A 79 4.59 -5.91 -7.37
C ARG A 79 5.80 -5.11 -7.81
N PHE A 80 6.37 -5.44 -8.96
CA PHE A 80 7.32 -4.55 -9.63
C PHE A 80 6.57 -3.40 -10.32
N VAL A 81 7.12 -2.19 -10.19
CA VAL A 81 6.61 -0.99 -10.86
C VAL A 81 7.52 -0.70 -12.04
N ILE A 82 6.95 -0.68 -13.25
CA ILE A 82 7.70 -0.62 -14.50
C ILE A 82 7.23 0.56 -15.32
N GLY A 83 8.18 1.29 -15.92
CA GLY A 83 7.89 2.33 -16.90
C GLY A 83 7.24 3.61 -16.36
N THR A 84 7.18 3.80 -15.04
CA THR A 84 6.52 4.97 -14.45
C THR A 84 7.45 6.15 -14.19
N THR A 85 8.75 5.91 -14.05
CA THR A 85 9.72 6.94 -13.64
C THR A 85 11.06 6.86 -14.35
N ALA A 86 11.40 5.76 -14.99
CA ALA A 86 12.62 5.59 -15.75
C ALA A 86 12.39 4.66 -16.95
N THR A 87 13.05 4.95 -18.06
CA THR A 87 13.06 4.08 -19.25
C THR A 87 13.85 2.78 -19.04
N THR A 88 14.67 2.75 -18.00
CA THR A 88 15.51 1.63 -17.60
C THR A 88 14.88 0.72 -16.55
N ASP A 89 13.60 0.96 -16.20
CA ASP A 89 12.91 0.16 -15.20
C ASP A 89 12.72 -1.27 -15.70
N PHE A 90 13.36 -2.23 -15.01
CA PHE A 90 13.20 -3.66 -15.24
C PHE A 90 13.56 -4.14 -16.67
N THR A 91 14.50 -3.50 -17.32
CA THR A 91 15.03 -3.90 -18.63
C THR A 91 16.40 -4.52 -18.50
N ALA A 92 16.83 -5.29 -19.51
CA ALA A 92 18.17 -5.86 -19.51
C ALA A 92 19.25 -4.78 -19.68
N GLY A 93 20.35 -4.90 -18.93
CA GLY A 93 21.50 -4.00 -19.03
C GLY A 93 22.46 -4.08 -17.87
N ASP A 94 23.70 -3.66 -18.12
CA ASP A 94 24.83 -3.80 -17.21
C ASP A 94 24.90 -2.67 -16.18
N GLY A 95 24.39 -2.92 -14.98
CA GLY A 95 24.66 -2.08 -13.80
C GLY A 95 24.00 -0.70 -13.79
N THR A 96 23.15 -0.36 -14.77
CA THR A 96 22.47 0.93 -14.87
C THR A 96 20.96 0.82 -14.77
N GLN A 97 20.47 -0.40 -14.62
CA GLN A 97 19.03 -0.67 -14.61
C GLN A 97 18.41 -0.37 -13.25
N ARG A 98 17.14 -0.05 -13.26
CA ARG A 98 16.38 0.20 -12.04
C ARG A 98 15.45 -0.97 -11.74
N ILE A 99 15.44 -1.39 -10.48
CA ILE A 99 14.43 -2.30 -9.93
C ILE A 99 13.62 -1.49 -8.93
N LEU A 100 12.31 -1.40 -9.15
CA LEU A 100 11.37 -0.74 -8.25
C LEU A 100 10.30 -1.74 -7.84
N LEU A 101 10.22 -2.01 -6.54
CA LEU A 101 9.25 -2.91 -5.92
C LEU A 101 8.32 -2.10 -5.03
N GLU A 102 7.02 -2.30 -5.18
CA GLU A 102 6.00 -1.70 -4.32
C GLU A 102 5.38 -2.80 -3.46
N ILE A 103 5.34 -2.60 -2.15
CA ILE A 103 4.70 -3.46 -1.16
C ILE A 103 3.49 -2.73 -0.60
N SER A 104 2.36 -3.43 -0.51
CA SER A 104 1.12 -2.91 0.05
C SER A 104 0.80 -3.60 1.38
N TRP A 105 0.29 -2.81 2.33
CA TRP A 105 -0.27 -3.30 3.59
C TRP A 105 -1.77 -3.03 3.63
N ASP A 106 -2.50 -3.81 4.41
CA ASP A 106 -3.93 -3.62 4.69
C ASP A 106 -4.22 -2.30 5.41
N GLU A 107 -3.21 -1.72 6.07
CA GLU A 107 -3.30 -0.47 6.82
C GLU A 107 -2.15 0.48 6.50
N ALA A 108 -2.26 1.71 6.99
CA ALA A 108 -1.18 2.68 6.84
C ALA A 108 0.01 2.29 7.71
N VAL A 109 1.21 2.32 7.13
CA VAL A 109 2.46 2.04 7.83
C VAL A 109 3.42 3.22 7.77
N THR A 110 4.15 3.43 8.84
CA THR A 110 5.23 4.41 8.92
C THR A 110 6.57 3.68 8.90
N ILE A 111 7.41 4.06 7.95
CA ILE A 111 8.78 3.54 7.83
C ILE A 111 9.77 4.60 8.32
N THR A 112 10.72 4.19 9.16
CA THR A 112 11.89 4.99 9.54
C THR A 112 13.16 4.27 9.13
N GLY A 113 14.23 5.03 8.91
CA GLY A 113 15.51 4.46 8.47
C GLY A 113 15.46 3.92 7.05
N SER A 114 16.23 2.87 6.79
CA SER A 114 16.44 2.31 5.46
C SER A 114 16.20 0.80 5.42
N PRO A 115 14.98 0.31 5.68
CA PRO A 115 14.65 -1.09 5.50
C PRO A 115 14.93 -1.55 4.08
N GLN A 116 15.23 -2.85 3.94
CA GLN A 116 15.67 -3.45 2.69
C GLN A 116 14.90 -4.72 2.36
N ILE A 117 14.82 -5.02 1.08
CA ILE A 117 14.26 -6.28 0.55
C ILE A 117 15.28 -6.89 -0.38
N THR A 118 15.57 -8.17 -0.17
CA THR A 118 16.40 -8.95 -1.10
C THR A 118 15.51 -9.62 -2.14
N VAL A 119 15.73 -9.28 -3.39
CA VAL A 119 15.11 -9.91 -4.56
C VAL A 119 16.11 -10.90 -5.13
N ALA A 120 15.74 -12.17 -5.17
CA ALA A 120 16.60 -13.20 -5.76
C ALA A 120 16.65 -13.04 -7.29
N ASN A 121 17.80 -13.33 -7.88
CA ASN A 121 17.99 -13.43 -9.32
C ASN A 121 18.58 -14.81 -9.63
N ASN A 122 18.00 -15.52 -10.59
CA ASN A 122 18.46 -16.84 -11.00
C ASN A 122 19.63 -16.82 -12.00
N ASP A 123 20.01 -15.63 -12.47
CA ASP A 123 21.09 -15.40 -13.46
C ASP A 123 20.97 -16.32 -14.71
N ALA A 124 19.75 -16.49 -15.21
CA ALA A 124 19.49 -17.36 -16.36
C ALA A 124 20.18 -16.87 -17.64
N SER A 125 20.51 -15.58 -17.70
CA SER A 125 21.29 -14.99 -18.80
C SER A 125 22.77 -15.39 -18.76
N GLY A 126 23.30 -15.86 -17.61
CA GLY A 126 24.70 -16.12 -17.40
C GLY A 126 25.59 -14.88 -17.32
N GLY A 127 24.99 -13.72 -17.03
CA GLY A 127 25.70 -12.43 -16.88
C GLY A 127 26.46 -12.28 -15.56
N GLY A 128 26.30 -13.22 -14.63
CA GLY A 128 26.90 -13.16 -13.29
C GLY A 128 26.15 -12.23 -12.32
N TYR A 129 24.90 -11.93 -12.61
CA TYR A 129 24.08 -11.04 -11.79
C TYR A 129 23.43 -11.79 -10.64
N GLY A 130 23.88 -11.52 -9.43
CA GLY A 130 23.32 -12.11 -8.21
C GLY A 130 22.06 -11.39 -7.71
N ALA A 131 21.64 -11.76 -6.50
CA ALA A 131 20.50 -11.15 -5.84
C ALA A 131 20.65 -9.62 -5.67
N HIS A 132 19.54 -8.92 -5.71
CA HIS A 132 19.49 -7.47 -5.61
C HIS A 132 18.91 -7.04 -4.27
N VAL A 133 19.61 -6.18 -3.55
CA VAL A 133 19.11 -5.53 -2.34
C VAL A 133 18.48 -4.19 -2.72
N LEU A 134 17.17 -4.07 -2.50
CA LEU A 134 16.39 -2.85 -2.72
C LEU A 134 16.23 -2.13 -1.37
N THR A 135 16.41 -0.83 -1.37
CA THR A 135 16.27 0.01 -0.17
C THR A 135 14.99 0.84 -0.24
N TYR A 136 14.34 1.02 0.90
CA TYR A 136 13.15 1.86 1.00
C TYR A 136 13.39 3.27 0.44
N THR A 137 12.43 3.76 -0.33
CA THR A 137 12.37 5.14 -0.82
C THR A 137 11.00 5.76 -0.51
N ALA A 138 11.02 7.01 -0.05
CA ALA A 138 9.80 7.76 0.16
C ALA A 138 9.16 8.22 -1.16
N THR A 139 9.95 8.28 -2.23
CA THR A 139 9.49 8.74 -3.54
C THR A 139 8.43 7.81 -4.12
N GLY A 140 7.22 8.32 -4.32
CA GLY A 140 6.08 7.56 -4.82
C GLY A 140 5.46 6.58 -3.82
N SER A 141 5.95 6.54 -2.58
CA SER A 141 5.30 5.81 -1.48
C SER A 141 4.04 6.55 -1.00
N THR A 142 3.04 5.80 -0.59
CA THR A 142 1.78 6.32 -0.01
C THR A 142 1.61 5.82 1.43
N ALA A 143 0.47 6.10 2.05
CA ALA A 143 0.21 5.71 3.43
C ALA A 143 0.38 4.20 3.66
N ASN A 144 -0.22 3.38 2.80
CA ASN A 144 -0.21 1.91 2.92
C ASN A 144 0.58 1.19 1.81
N ARG A 145 1.19 1.91 0.87
CA ARG A 145 2.05 1.36 -0.18
C ARG A 145 3.42 1.99 -0.07
N LYS A 146 4.45 1.16 0.02
CA LYS A 146 5.84 1.61 0.17
C LYS A 146 6.70 1.05 -0.94
N ARG A 147 7.62 1.86 -1.41
CA ARG A 147 8.51 1.52 -2.50
C ARG A 147 9.91 1.22 -2.01
N PHE A 148 10.50 0.23 -2.64
CA PHE A 148 11.89 -0.17 -2.43
C PHE A 148 12.57 -0.18 -3.78
N GLU A 149 13.75 0.41 -3.88
CA GLU A 149 14.45 0.55 -5.16
C GLU A 149 15.92 0.21 -5.09
N LYS A 150 16.45 -0.18 -6.25
CA LYS A 150 17.86 -0.21 -6.57
C LYS A 150 18.04 0.44 -7.94
N THR A 151 18.86 1.47 -8.02
CA THR A 151 19.05 2.28 -9.23
C THR A 151 20.23 1.85 -10.10
N SER A 152 21.03 0.89 -9.63
CA SER A 152 22.23 0.38 -10.31
C SER A 152 22.23 -1.12 -10.25
N ALA A 153 21.30 -1.75 -10.96
CA ALA A 153 21.20 -3.22 -11.07
C ALA A 153 21.77 -3.69 -12.41
N GLY A 154 22.53 -4.77 -12.40
CA GLY A 154 22.79 -5.56 -13.59
C GLY A 154 21.64 -6.55 -13.77
N LEU A 155 20.99 -6.55 -14.92
CA LEU A 155 19.89 -7.44 -15.26
C LEU A 155 20.15 -8.05 -16.63
N GLY A 156 20.19 -9.37 -16.68
CA GLY A 156 20.33 -10.09 -17.95
C GLY A 156 18.96 -10.35 -18.58
N ASN A 157 18.91 -10.32 -19.90
CA ASN A 157 17.72 -10.79 -20.62
C ASN A 157 17.47 -12.26 -20.27
N THR A 158 16.24 -12.62 -19.94
CA THR A 158 15.81 -13.93 -19.42
C THR A 158 16.08 -14.21 -17.93
N ASP A 159 16.77 -13.33 -17.21
CA ASP A 159 16.88 -13.45 -15.75
C ASP A 159 15.49 -13.46 -15.11
N VAL A 160 15.32 -14.26 -14.07
CA VAL A 160 14.06 -14.30 -13.31
C VAL A 160 14.30 -13.72 -11.92
N LEU A 161 13.66 -12.61 -11.66
CA LEU A 161 13.66 -11.97 -10.35
C LEU A 161 12.51 -12.51 -9.50
N THR A 162 12.81 -12.95 -8.27
CA THR A 162 11.84 -13.55 -7.34
C THR A 162 11.79 -12.77 -6.03
N VAL A 163 10.58 -12.40 -5.63
CA VAL A 163 10.23 -11.80 -4.35
C VAL A 163 9.59 -12.84 -3.45
N GLY A 164 9.74 -12.72 -2.13
CA GLY A 164 9.10 -13.59 -1.14
C GLY A 164 10.00 -14.68 -0.57
N GLY A 165 11.20 -14.85 -1.08
CA GLY A 165 12.22 -15.76 -0.50
C GLY A 165 12.84 -15.23 0.79
N SER A 166 12.70 -13.92 1.07
CA SER A 166 13.20 -13.26 2.28
C SER A 166 12.17 -12.25 2.77
N ASN A 167 12.11 -12.05 4.08
CA ASN A 167 11.31 -10.99 4.68
C ASN A 167 11.97 -9.61 4.49
N ILE A 168 11.22 -8.54 4.77
CA ILE A 168 11.77 -7.19 4.84
C ILE A 168 12.79 -7.14 5.98
N ALA A 169 14.03 -6.79 5.68
CA ALA A 169 15.08 -6.56 6.67
C ALA A 169 15.01 -5.11 7.15
N LEU A 170 14.91 -4.88 8.45
CA LEU A 170 14.78 -3.53 9.01
C LEU A 170 16.04 -2.67 8.84
N ASN A 171 17.22 -3.27 8.81
CA ASN A 171 18.49 -2.58 8.62
C ASN A 171 18.64 -1.34 9.53
N GLY A 172 18.31 -1.50 10.81
CA GLY A 172 18.32 -0.43 11.81
C GLY A 172 17.11 0.52 11.75
N GLY A 173 16.21 0.34 10.79
CA GLY A 173 14.96 1.10 10.69
C GLY A 173 13.78 0.41 11.37
N THR A 174 12.58 0.93 11.12
CA THR A 174 11.33 0.35 11.62
C THR A 174 10.24 0.37 10.54
N VAL A 175 9.30 -0.57 10.63
CA VAL A 175 8.03 -0.54 9.90
C VAL A 175 6.93 -0.71 10.94
N LYS A 176 6.18 0.34 11.20
CA LYS A 176 5.16 0.39 12.25
C LYS A 176 3.80 0.77 11.72
N ASP A 177 2.76 0.30 12.38
CA ASP A 177 1.42 0.80 12.17
C ASP A 177 1.39 2.30 12.43
N THR A 178 0.82 3.07 11.49
CA THR A 178 0.74 4.54 11.63
C THR A 178 -0.29 4.97 12.65
N ALA A 179 -1.30 4.14 12.92
CA ALA A 179 -2.41 4.50 13.79
C ALA A 179 -1.97 4.66 15.26
N ASP A 180 -1.09 3.78 15.73
CA ASP A 180 -0.57 3.85 17.11
C ASP A 180 0.92 4.23 17.20
N GLY A 181 1.65 4.13 16.10
CA GLY A 181 3.08 4.45 16.02
C GLY A 181 3.99 3.51 16.82
N THR A 182 3.44 2.49 17.46
CA THR A 182 4.16 1.58 18.35
C THR A 182 4.17 0.15 17.88
N THR A 183 3.04 -0.34 17.36
CA THR A 183 2.90 -1.73 16.90
C THR A 183 3.73 -1.99 15.65
N ASN A 184 4.53 -3.05 15.68
CA ASN A 184 5.31 -3.46 14.52
C ASN A 184 4.39 -4.06 13.46
N SER A 185 4.53 -3.59 12.22
CA SER A 185 3.83 -4.15 11.07
C SER A 185 4.48 -5.43 10.57
N SER A 186 3.74 -6.25 9.84
CA SER A 186 4.28 -7.47 9.23
C SER A 186 5.39 -7.15 8.23
N LEU A 187 6.45 -7.93 8.29
CA LEU A 187 7.59 -7.90 7.37
C LEU A 187 7.61 -9.12 6.45
N VAL A 188 6.61 -10.00 6.54
CA VAL A 188 6.58 -11.30 5.86
C VAL A 188 6.11 -11.13 4.42
N LEU A 189 6.91 -11.58 3.47
CA LEU A 189 6.64 -11.51 2.03
C LEU A 189 6.26 -12.85 1.40
N SER A 190 6.36 -13.97 2.13
CA SER A 190 6.08 -15.30 1.56
C SER A 190 4.64 -15.47 1.08
N GLY A 191 3.68 -14.78 1.72
CA GLY A 191 2.27 -14.80 1.31
C GLY A 191 1.96 -14.04 0.01
N VAL A 192 2.89 -13.20 -0.44
CA VAL A 192 2.78 -12.37 -1.67
C VAL A 192 3.94 -12.65 -2.63
N ALA A 193 4.53 -13.83 -2.53
CA ALA A 193 5.67 -14.23 -3.35
C ALA A 193 5.30 -14.30 -4.84
N PHE A 194 6.17 -13.78 -5.70
CA PHE A 194 6.02 -13.85 -7.15
C PHE A 194 7.36 -13.74 -7.86
N SER A 195 7.36 -14.06 -9.14
CA SER A 195 8.54 -13.95 -10.00
C SER A 195 8.21 -13.20 -11.28
N ARG A 196 9.22 -12.52 -11.83
CA ARG A 196 9.13 -11.85 -13.12
C ARG A 196 10.39 -12.07 -13.94
N THR A 197 10.22 -12.36 -15.23
CA THR A 197 11.31 -12.45 -16.19
C THR A 197 11.69 -11.06 -16.70
N VAL A 198 12.98 -10.79 -16.76
CA VAL A 198 13.55 -9.59 -17.38
C VAL A 198 13.46 -9.73 -18.90
N SER A 199 12.99 -8.70 -19.57
CA SER A 199 12.93 -8.63 -21.04
C SER A 199 13.94 -7.61 -21.56
N SER A 200 14.29 -7.76 -22.82
CA SER A 200 15.09 -6.78 -23.57
C SER A 200 14.28 -5.54 -23.89
#